data_a2fcb3fba85df6df8430a4f22e76c408
#
_entry.id   a2fcb3fba85df6df8430a4f22e76c408
#
_cell.length_a   1.000
_cell.length_b   1.000
_cell.length_c   1.000
_cell.angle_alpha   90.00
_cell.angle_beta   90.00
_cell.angle_gamma   90.00
#
_symmetry.space_group_name_H-M   'P 1'
#
loop_
_entity.id
_entity.type
_entity.pdbx_description
1 polymer ?
#
loop_
_entity_poly.entity_id
_entity_poly.type
_entity_poly.pdbx_seq_one_letter_code
_entity_poly.pdbx_strand_id
1 'polypeptide(L)'
;MCIRDREKARHKSQALQVWQEARSENNFEKFQPYLEKTVELTCKTAEYYGYEDNIYDALLDIYEPGMTVAQLDPLFTGLREAIVPLVKAVGESPNQPDTSFLDIGKFSEEKQRQFSMKVAEVTSKAFFFSRFIFSKELTNILILGFFLKNTL
;
A
#
# COMPACT_ATOMS: atom_id res chain seq x y z
N MET A 1 1.76 -20.22 17.93
CA MET A 1 1.08 -19.93 16.64
C MET A 1 -0.15 -20.82 16.56
N CYS A 2 -1.33 -20.24 16.54
CA CYS A 2 -2.62 -20.93 16.49
C CYS A 2 -2.77 -21.69 15.16
N ILE A 3 -3.54 -22.80 15.15
CA ILE A 3 -3.84 -23.57 13.92
C ILE A 3 -4.45 -22.66 12.85
N ARG A 4 -5.31 -21.76 13.27
CA ARG A 4 -5.98 -20.73 12.45
C ARG A 4 -5.00 -19.76 11.80
N ASP A 5 -3.98 -19.28 12.53
CA ASP A 5 -2.96 -18.36 11.97
C ASP A 5 -2.13 -19.05 10.89
N ARG A 6 -1.89 -20.36 11.08
CA ARG A 6 -1.20 -21.20 10.09
C ARG A 6 -2.03 -21.37 8.82
N GLU A 7 -3.33 -21.58 8.95
CA GLU A 7 -4.24 -21.67 7.80
C GLU A 7 -4.27 -20.37 7.01
N LYS A 8 -4.43 -19.23 7.69
CA LYS A 8 -4.40 -17.89 7.07
C LYS A 8 -3.09 -17.63 6.36
N ALA A 9 -1.95 -17.90 6.99
CA ALA A 9 -0.63 -17.68 6.41
C ALA A 9 -0.42 -18.54 5.15
N ARG A 10 -0.79 -19.82 5.20
CA ARG A 10 -0.72 -20.73 4.05
C ARG A 10 -1.59 -20.23 2.92
N HIS A 11 -2.85 -19.92 3.22
CA HIS A 11 -3.79 -19.42 2.22
C HIS A 11 -3.29 -18.13 1.57
N LYS A 12 -2.80 -17.16 2.36
CA LYS A 12 -2.25 -15.88 1.85
C LYS A 12 -1.12 -16.11 0.84
N SER A 13 -0.19 -17.02 1.15
CA SER A 13 0.93 -17.32 0.25
C SER A 13 0.46 -17.97 -1.06
N GLN A 14 -0.48 -18.93 -0.97
CA GLN A 14 -1.05 -19.59 -2.16
C GLN A 14 -1.87 -18.61 -3.00
N ALA A 15 -2.73 -17.80 -2.36
CA ALA A 15 -3.54 -16.80 -3.04
C ALA A 15 -2.69 -15.77 -3.79
N LEU A 16 -1.56 -15.33 -3.20
CA LEU A 16 -0.64 -14.41 -3.87
C LEU A 16 -0.02 -15.02 -5.12
N GLN A 17 0.44 -16.28 -5.04
CA GLN A 17 1.00 -16.97 -6.18
C GLN A 17 -0.02 -17.11 -7.32
N VAL A 18 -1.22 -17.61 -6.99
CA VAL A 18 -2.29 -17.79 -8.00
C VAL A 18 -2.76 -16.44 -8.58
N TRP A 19 -2.78 -15.38 -7.75
CA TRP A 19 -3.08 -14.03 -8.24
C TRP A 19 -2.06 -13.55 -9.28
N GLN A 20 -0.76 -13.76 -9.04
CA GLN A 20 0.29 -13.37 -9.99
C GLN A 20 0.12 -14.11 -11.33
N GLU A 21 -0.15 -15.41 -11.29
CA GLU A 21 -0.40 -16.21 -12.49
C GLU A 21 -1.67 -15.76 -13.20
N ALA A 22 -2.80 -15.66 -12.49
CA ALA A 22 -4.09 -15.23 -13.03
C ALA A 22 -4.03 -13.83 -13.67
N ARG A 23 -3.27 -12.91 -13.04
CA ARG A 23 -3.04 -11.56 -13.57
C ARG A 23 -2.23 -11.60 -14.88
N SER A 24 -1.19 -12.42 -14.95
CA SER A 24 -0.37 -12.55 -16.16
C SER A 24 -1.15 -13.14 -17.34
N GLU A 25 -2.09 -14.03 -17.02
CA GLU A 25 -2.97 -14.69 -17.99
C GLU A 25 -4.27 -13.90 -18.28
N ASN A 26 -4.52 -12.80 -17.56
CA ASN A 26 -5.79 -12.06 -17.56
C ASN A 26 -7.00 -12.97 -17.29
N ASN A 27 -6.86 -13.91 -16.34
CA ASN A 27 -7.81 -14.96 -16.03
C ASN A 27 -8.32 -14.83 -14.58
N PHE A 28 -9.43 -14.11 -14.38
CA PHE A 28 -10.03 -13.93 -13.07
C PHE A 28 -10.60 -15.22 -12.48
N GLU A 29 -11.15 -16.09 -13.30
CA GLU A 29 -11.79 -17.35 -12.85
C GLU A 29 -10.79 -18.23 -12.09
N LYS A 30 -9.52 -18.22 -12.48
CA LYS A 30 -8.45 -18.93 -11.78
C LYS A 30 -8.23 -18.42 -10.37
N PHE A 31 -8.40 -17.11 -10.14
CA PHE A 31 -8.18 -16.47 -8.83
C PHE A 31 -9.44 -16.46 -7.95
N GLN A 32 -10.62 -16.45 -8.53
CA GLN A 32 -11.90 -16.32 -7.84
C GLN A 32 -12.03 -17.21 -6.58
N PRO A 33 -11.75 -18.53 -6.63
CA PRO A 33 -11.91 -19.39 -5.44
C PRO A 33 -10.96 -19.02 -4.29
N TYR A 34 -9.81 -18.45 -4.60
CA TYR A 34 -8.87 -17.96 -3.60
C TYR A 34 -9.34 -16.63 -2.98
N LEU A 35 -9.96 -15.77 -3.77
CA LEU A 35 -10.59 -14.55 -3.29
C LEU A 35 -11.77 -14.86 -2.35
N GLU A 36 -12.65 -15.77 -2.74
CA GLU A 36 -13.77 -16.23 -1.92
C GLU A 36 -13.29 -16.77 -0.57
N LYS A 37 -12.26 -17.61 -0.60
CA LYS A 37 -11.65 -18.13 0.65
C LYS A 37 -10.99 -17.05 1.48
N THR A 38 -10.39 -16.04 0.86
CA THR A 38 -9.83 -14.88 1.55
C THR A 38 -10.93 -14.12 2.30
N VAL A 39 -12.06 -13.87 1.63
CA VAL A 39 -13.22 -13.19 2.24
C VAL A 39 -13.77 -14.02 3.41
N GLU A 40 -13.97 -15.33 3.22
CA GLU A 40 -14.44 -16.24 4.29
C GLU A 40 -13.53 -16.16 5.53
N LEU A 41 -12.21 -16.29 5.35
CA LEU A 41 -11.25 -16.24 6.45
C LEU A 41 -11.19 -14.86 7.12
N THR A 42 -11.44 -13.80 6.37
CA THR A 42 -11.49 -12.42 6.88
C THR A 42 -12.74 -12.19 7.71
N CYS A 43 -13.91 -12.64 7.23
CA CYS A 43 -15.17 -12.58 8.00
C CYS A 43 -15.05 -13.35 9.32
N LYS A 44 -14.54 -14.58 9.28
CA LYS A 44 -14.27 -15.35 10.50
C LYS A 44 -13.33 -14.64 11.47
N THR A 45 -12.37 -13.90 10.94
CA THR A 45 -11.45 -13.12 11.78
C THR A 45 -12.17 -11.97 12.47
N ALA A 46 -13.01 -11.24 11.75
CA ALA A 46 -13.81 -10.15 12.30
C ALA A 46 -14.80 -10.67 13.36
N GLU A 47 -15.42 -11.83 13.13
CA GLU A 47 -16.27 -12.51 14.15
C GLU A 47 -15.51 -12.83 15.44
N TYR A 48 -14.24 -13.22 15.34
CA TYR A 48 -13.43 -13.51 16.53
C TYR A 48 -12.98 -12.26 17.29
N TYR A 49 -12.78 -11.16 16.60
CA TYR A 49 -12.48 -9.87 17.25
C TYR A 49 -13.74 -9.28 17.91
N GLY A 50 -14.90 -9.62 17.40
CA GLY A 50 -16.18 -9.05 17.82
C GLY A 50 -16.44 -7.66 17.21
N TYR A 51 -17.68 -7.34 17.00
CA TYR A 51 -18.16 -6.05 16.52
C TYR A 51 -19.59 -5.83 17.05
N GLU A 52 -20.03 -4.58 17.09
CA GLU A 52 -21.39 -4.25 17.53
C GLU A 52 -22.35 -4.16 16.35
N ASP A 53 -22.15 -3.19 15.47
CA ASP A 53 -23.05 -2.90 14.36
C ASP A 53 -22.56 -3.40 13.00
N ASN A 54 -21.28 -3.22 12.71
CA ASN A 54 -20.72 -3.53 11.40
C ASN A 54 -19.50 -4.46 11.52
N ILE A 55 -19.55 -5.59 10.81
CA ILE A 55 -18.43 -6.56 10.79
C ILE A 55 -17.09 -5.92 10.38
N TYR A 56 -17.13 -4.86 9.57
CA TYR A 56 -15.93 -4.16 9.12
C TYR A 56 -15.25 -3.37 10.24
N ASP A 57 -16.00 -2.94 11.27
CA ASP A 57 -15.45 -2.20 12.40
C ASP A 57 -14.37 -3.01 13.13
N ALA A 58 -14.56 -4.32 13.27
CA ALA A 58 -13.56 -5.22 13.84
C ALA A 58 -12.24 -5.28 13.04
N LEU A 59 -12.29 -5.06 11.74
CA LEU A 59 -11.11 -5.03 10.87
C LEU A 59 -10.49 -3.63 10.85
N LEU A 60 -11.32 -2.61 10.94
CA LEU A 60 -10.91 -1.22 10.97
C LEU A 60 -10.11 -0.88 12.22
N ASP A 61 -10.51 -1.42 13.37
CA ASP A 61 -9.85 -1.22 14.67
C ASP A 61 -8.36 -1.61 14.68
N ILE A 62 -7.94 -2.51 13.78
CA ILE A 62 -6.53 -2.90 13.64
C ILE A 62 -5.66 -1.74 13.14
N TYR A 63 -6.24 -0.83 12.32
CA TYR A 63 -5.53 0.28 11.68
C TYR A 63 -5.84 1.61 12.34
N GLU A 64 -7.09 1.82 12.72
CA GLU A 64 -7.63 3.04 13.31
C GLU A 64 -8.43 2.68 14.58
N PRO A 65 -7.74 2.49 15.72
CA PRO A 65 -8.38 2.04 16.95
C PRO A 65 -9.56 2.93 17.37
N GLY A 66 -10.71 2.31 17.59
CA GLY A 66 -11.95 2.98 17.99
C GLY A 66 -12.73 3.66 16.86
N MET A 67 -12.24 3.59 15.62
CA MET A 67 -12.95 4.12 14.46
C MET A 67 -14.01 3.12 13.97
N THR A 68 -15.18 3.62 13.58
CA THR A 68 -16.28 2.82 13.06
C THR A 68 -16.68 3.26 11.65
N VAL A 69 -17.33 2.39 10.90
CA VAL A 69 -17.93 2.72 9.60
C VAL A 69 -18.91 3.87 9.70
N ALA A 70 -19.70 3.91 10.77
CA ALA A 70 -20.65 4.99 11.02
C ALA A 70 -19.98 6.37 11.15
N GLN A 71 -18.74 6.43 11.61
CA GLN A 71 -17.94 7.67 11.68
C GLN A 71 -17.26 7.98 10.33
N LEU A 72 -16.83 6.95 9.61
CA LEU A 72 -16.13 7.13 8.33
C LEU A 72 -17.05 7.52 7.18
N ASP A 73 -18.25 6.95 7.10
CA ASP A 73 -19.18 7.20 5.99
C ASP A 73 -19.50 8.69 5.79
N PRO A 74 -19.87 9.47 6.83
CA PRO A 74 -20.10 10.89 6.64
C PRO A 74 -18.81 11.66 6.28
N LEU A 75 -17.66 11.24 6.82
CA LEU A 75 -16.37 11.85 6.48
C LEU A 75 -16.04 11.67 4.99
N PHE A 76 -16.13 10.44 4.49
CA PHE A 76 -15.85 10.15 3.08
C PHE A 76 -16.91 10.72 2.14
N THR A 77 -18.17 10.81 2.58
CA THR A 77 -19.23 11.47 1.81
C THR A 77 -18.89 12.95 1.62
N GLY A 78 -18.58 13.68 2.69
CA GLY A 78 -18.17 15.08 2.60
C GLY A 78 -16.91 15.29 1.77
N LEU A 79 -15.91 14.40 1.92
CA LEU A 79 -14.71 14.43 1.11
C LEU A 79 -14.99 14.22 -0.38
N ARG A 80 -15.85 13.27 -0.72
CA ARG A 80 -16.28 13.00 -2.10
C ARG A 80 -17.02 14.21 -2.70
N GLU A 81 -17.93 14.81 -1.95
CA GLU A 81 -18.67 16.01 -2.39
C GLU A 81 -17.73 17.18 -2.68
N ALA A 82 -16.66 17.33 -1.92
CA ALA A 82 -15.66 18.38 -2.15
C ALA A 82 -14.69 18.07 -3.31
N ILE A 83 -14.21 16.83 -3.40
CA ILE A 83 -13.15 16.46 -4.35
C ILE A 83 -13.69 16.22 -5.76
N VAL A 84 -14.86 15.59 -5.91
CA VAL A 84 -15.40 15.24 -7.24
C VAL A 84 -15.60 16.47 -8.12
N PRO A 85 -16.20 17.58 -7.65
CA PRO A 85 -16.32 18.80 -8.45
C PRO A 85 -14.95 19.41 -8.79
N LEU A 86 -13.98 19.34 -7.88
CA LEU A 86 -12.64 19.85 -8.12
C LEU A 86 -11.92 19.04 -9.22
N VAL A 87 -11.95 17.72 -9.15
CA VAL A 87 -11.38 16.84 -10.17
C VAL A 87 -12.01 17.10 -11.54
N LYS A 88 -13.35 17.27 -11.56
CA LYS A 88 -14.04 17.61 -12.79
C LYS A 88 -13.60 18.97 -13.34
N ALA A 89 -13.53 19.99 -12.51
CA ALA A 89 -13.08 21.34 -12.93
C ALA A 89 -11.63 21.34 -13.43
N VAL A 90 -10.75 20.56 -12.80
CA VAL A 90 -9.37 20.37 -13.26
C VAL A 90 -9.34 19.67 -14.62
N GLY A 91 -10.13 18.61 -14.82
CA GLY A 91 -10.21 17.89 -16.09
C GLY A 91 -10.78 18.72 -17.25
N GLU A 92 -11.69 19.65 -16.97
CA GLU A 92 -12.31 20.56 -17.94
C GLU A 92 -11.50 21.85 -18.14
N SER A 93 -10.42 22.07 -17.40
CA SER A 93 -9.60 23.27 -17.50
C SER A 93 -8.93 23.36 -18.87
N PRO A 94 -8.92 24.53 -19.52
CA PRO A 94 -8.18 24.75 -20.76
C PRO A 94 -6.65 24.71 -20.56
N ASN A 95 -6.19 24.87 -19.32
CA ASN A 95 -4.76 24.84 -18.96
C ASN A 95 -4.37 23.44 -18.50
N GLN A 96 -4.45 22.45 -19.39
CA GLN A 96 -3.98 21.10 -19.09
C GLN A 96 -2.44 21.06 -19.09
N PRO A 97 -1.82 20.34 -18.14
CA PRO A 97 -0.38 20.13 -18.18
C PRO A 97 0.00 19.32 -19.44
N ASP A 98 1.15 19.64 -20.00
CA ASP A 98 1.71 18.83 -21.07
C ASP A 98 2.16 17.47 -20.51
N THR A 99 1.44 16.43 -20.89
CA THR A 99 1.73 15.04 -20.50
C THR A 99 2.41 14.24 -21.61
N SER A 100 2.78 14.88 -22.74
CA SER A 100 3.39 14.23 -23.91
C SER A 100 4.65 13.43 -23.57
N PHE A 101 5.37 13.82 -22.51
CA PHE A 101 6.53 13.07 -22.02
C PHE A 101 6.17 11.68 -21.48
N LEU A 102 4.92 11.42 -21.08
CA LEU A 102 4.47 10.10 -20.65
C LEU A 102 4.30 9.13 -21.83
N ASP A 103 4.09 9.68 -23.04
CA ASP A 103 3.86 8.92 -24.26
C ASP A 103 5.16 8.62 -25.02
N ILE A 104 6.30 9.19 -24.60
CA ILE A 104 7.61 9.05 -25.26
C ILE A 104 8.16 7.61 -25.19
N GLY A 105 7.33 6.66 -24.87
CA GLY A 105 7.67 5.24 -24.91
C GLY A 105 7.93 4.63 -23.54
N LYS A 106 8.18 3.34 -23.55
CA LYS A 106 8.42 2.59 -22.33
C LYS A 106 9.74 2.98 -21.71
N PHE A 107 9.69 3.53 -20.51
CA PHE A 107 10.87 3.69 -19.68
C PHE A 107 11.45 2.30 -19.37
N SER A 108 12.59 1.95 -19.96
CA SER A 108 13.16 0.63 -19.74
C SER A 108 13.52 0.44 -18.26
N GLU A 109 13.26 -0.75 -17.75
CA GLU A 109 13.57 -1.10 -16.37
C GLU A 109 15.05 -0.85 -16.01
N GLU A 110 15.94 -1.17 -16.95
CA GLU A 110 17.37 -0.94 -16.79
C GLU A 110 17.71 0.55 -16.63
N LYS A 111 17.09 1.44 -17.41
CA LYS A 111 17.29 2.90 -17.26
C LYS A 111 16.72 3.42 -15.94
N GLN A 112 15.58 2.90 -15.51
CA GLN A 112 15.00 3.24 -14.19
C GLN A 112 15.94 2.78 -13.07
N ARG A 113 16.47 1.57 -13.14
CA ARG A 113 17.45 1.04 -12.19
C ARG A 113 18.71 1.90 -12.13
N GLN A 114 19.29 2.23 -13.27
CA GLN A 114 20.49 3.09 -13.36
C GLN A 114 20.23 4.47 -12.76
N PHE A 115 19.08 5.08 -13.03
CA PHE A 115 18.67 6.34 -12.45
C PHE A 115 18.54 6.22 -10.91
N SER A 116 17.85 5.20 -10.43
CA SER A 116 17.67 4.96 -8.99
C SER A 116 19.01 4.74 -8.28
N MET A 117 19.93 4.02 -8.89
CA MET A 117 21.28 3.83 -8.35
C MET A 117 22.07 5.15 -8.28
N LYS A 118 21.94 5.99 -9.31
CA LYS A 118 22.57 7.32 -9.32
C LYS A 118 22.02 8.24 -8.22
N VAL A 119 20.69 8.24 -8.04
CA VAL A 119 20.04 8.98 -6.95
C VAL A 119 20.52 8.47 -5.59
N ALA A 120 20.56 7.16 -5.40
CA ALA A 120 21.05 6.55 -4.16
C ALA A 120 22.52 6.90 -3.88
N GLU A 121 23.37 6.92 -4.90
CA GLU A 121 24.77 7.33 -4.77
C GLU A 121 24.92 8.78 -4.33
N VAL A 122 24.18 9.70 -4.94
CA VAL A 122 24.22 11.13 -4.60
C VAL A 122 23.66 11.36 -3.19
N THR A 123 22.53 10.73 -2.85
CA THR A 123 21.93 10.87 -1.52
C THR A 123 22.78 10.23 -0.43
N SER A 124 23.42 9.09 -0.70
CA SER A 124 24.35 8.47 0.26
C SER A 124 25.58 9.34 0.49
N LYS A 125 26.16 9.92 -0.55
CA LYS A 125 27.27 10.90 -0.41
C LYS A 125 26.83 12.15 0.37
N ALA A 126 25.66 12.70 0.07
CA ALA A 126 25.10 13.84 0.82
C ALA A 126 24.82 13.44 2.29
N PHE A 127 24.37 12.23 2.54
CA PHE A 127 24.15 11.70 3.88
C PHE A 127 25.49 11.51 4.65
N PHE A 128 26.54 11.03 4.00
CA PHE A 128 27.88 10.94 4.57
C PHE A 128 28.47 12.32 4.86
N PHE A 129 28.26 13.31 3.99
CA PHE A 129 28.71 14.67 4.17
C PHE A 129 27.99 15.38 5.33
N SER A 130 26.68 15.20 5.43
CA SER A 130 25.86 15.68 6.54
C SER A 130 26.28 15.04 7.88
N ARG A 131 26.70 13.77 7.85
CA ARG A 131 27.19 13.04 9.02
C ARG A 131 28.53 13.57 9.57
N PHE A 132 29.35 14.16 8.71
CA PHE A 132 30.62 14.77 9.13
C PHE A 132 30.41 16.13 9.83
N ILE A 133 29.30 16.81 9.53
CA ILE A 133 28.97 18.14 10.08
C ILE A 133 28.13 18.04 11.38
N PHE A 134 27.26 17.03 11.52
CA PHE A 134 26.41 16.83 12.69
C PHE A 134 26.82 15.58 13.48
N SER A 135 27.73 15.78 14.40
CA SER A 135 28.34 14.91 15.39
C SER A 135 27.42 13.86 16.05
N LYS A 136 27.95 12.67 16.03
CA LYS A 136 28.03 11.57 17.05
C LYS A 136 26.79 10.97 17.71
N GLU A 137 25.65 11.60 17.92
CA GLU A 137 24.58 11.01 18.76
C GLU A 137 23.28 10.62 18.05
N LEU A 138 22.95 11.21 16.91
CA LEU A 138 21.70 10.91 16.16
C LEU A 138 21.81 9.74 15.16
N THR A 139 23.00 9.21 14.97
CA THR A 139 23.31 8.26 13.90
C THR A 139 22.83 6.84 14.17
N ASN A 140 22.68 6.46 15.43
CA ASN A 140 22.28 5.09 15.78
C ASN A 140 20.77 4.83 15.62
N ILE A 141 19.94 5.87 15.62
CA ILE A 141 18.48 5.73 15.56
C ILE A 141 17.99 5.62 14.11
N LEU A 142 18.62 6.35 13.17
CA LEU A 142 18.17 6.35 11.75
C LEU A 142 18.62 5.13 10.95
N ILE A 143 19.79 4.57 11.25
CA ILE A 143 20.29 3.35 10.58
C ILE A 143 19.50 2.11 11.03
N LEU A 144 19.10 2.03 12.30
CA LEU A 144 18.27 0.93 12.79
C LEU A 144 16.87 0.96 12.17
N GLY A 145 16.28 2.16 11.99
CA GLY A 145 14.95 2.32 11.37
C GLY A 145 14.91 1.96 9.88
N PHE A 146 16.00 2.21 9.15
CA PHE A 146 16.07 1.90 7.72
C PHE A 146 16.32 0.41 7.46
N PHE A 147 17.11 -0.26 8.30
CA PHE A 147 17.34 -1.70 8.19
C PHE A 147 16.14 -2.55 8.63
N LEU A 148 15.39 -2.12 9.65
CA LEU A 148 14.21 -2.85 10.12
C LEU A 148 13.01 -2.74 9.17
N LYS A 149 12.95 -1.74 8.30
CA LYS A 149 11.85 -1.57 7.34
C LYS A 149 12.01 -2.39 6.06
N ASN A 150 13.21 -2.89 5.79
CA ASN A 150 13.51 -3.68 4.58
C ASN A 150 13.73 -5.18 4.85
N THR A 151 13.55 -5.64 6.10
CA THR A 151 13.70 -7.05 6.50
C THR A 151 12.42 -7.67 7.05
N LEU A 152 11.28 -7.01 6.93
CA LEU A 152 9.93 -7.52 7.18
C LEU A 152 9.10 -7.35 5.92
#